data_4912c3bb49abd3294c145957eb3d5c69
#
_entry.id   4912c3bb49abd3294c145957eb3d5c69
#
_cell.length_a   1.000
_cell.length_b   1.000
_cell.length_c   1.000
_cell.angle_alpha   90.00
_cell.angle_beta   90.00
_cell.angle_gamma   90.00
#
_symmetry.space_group_name_H-M   'P 1'
#
loop_
_entity.id
_entity.type
_entity.pdbx_description
1 polymer ?
#
loop_
_entity_poly.entity_id
_entity_poly.type
_entity_poly.pdbx_seq_one_letter_code
_entity_poly.pdbx_strand_id
1 'polypeptide(L)'
;MTQDAASTVDRDDGVDEQDATGSRSPKRRSPVAVAVVAVLVLAVVAAVAFSVGRLSTLGEATPTDTSAEAGFARDMQTHHNQGVELAFIVRDLTDAEDVRTLAYDIATTQATQSGMMYGWLQEWGVSQAGSEPSMTWMTRPALDGAGGHDHTSDPAAHEPGAPMPGLATDEQIATLKTLSGEDAEVYFLQLMIAHHKGAIEMADAVLERSTNSTVTTFANGVVASQESEIDLMESMLADRGATDELPAS
;
A
#
# COMPACT_ATOMS: atom_id res chain seq x y z
N MET A 1 41.72 18.70 84.16
CA MET A 1 42.01 17.59 85.07
C MET A 1 42.46 16.45 84.18
N THR A 2 43.70 16.43 84.11
CA THR A 2 44.63 15.42 84.66
C THR A 2 44.72 14.21 83.80
N GLN A 3 45.81 14.10 83.03
CA GLN A 3 47.05 13.39 83.42
C GLN A 3 46.84 11.87 83.33
N ASP A 4 47.65 11.05 82.85
CA ASP A 4 49.07 11.06 82.56
C ASP A 4 49.41 9.70 81.92
N ALA A 5 50.35 9.78 81.11
CA ALA A 5 51.69 9.20 81.21
C ALA A 5 51.82 7.68 80.92
N ALA A 6 52.57 7.50 79.97
CA ALA A 6 53.92 6.96 79.92
C ALA A 6 54.09 5.44 79.70
N SER A 7 54.87 5.22 78.72
CA SER A 7 56.20 4.54 78.80
C SER A 7 56.22 3.06 78.51
N THR A 8 56.90 2.62 77.61
CA THR A 8 58.25 2.30 77.21
C THR A 8 58.38 0.93 76.52
N VAL A 9 59.18 0.93 75.49
CA VAL A 9 60.31 0.00 75.23
C VAL A 9 59.99 -1.40 74.75
N ASP A 10 60.30 -1.69 73.56
CA ASP A 10 61.56 -2.13 72.92
C ASP A 10 61.43 -3.49 72.21
N ARG A 11 62.16 -3.61 71.14
CA ARG A 11 62.67 -4.79 70.40
C ARG A 11 61.71 -5.37 69.40
N ASP A 12 61.99 -5.06 68.14
CA ASP A 12 63.01 -5.71 67.30
C ASP A 12 62.62 -7.17 66.96
N ASP A 13 62.21 -7.33 65.77
CA ASP A 13 62.68 -8.44 64.92
C ASP A 13 62.09 -8.28 63.51
N GLY A 14 62.96 -8.18 62.55
CA GLY A 14 62.64 -8.02 61.14
C GLY A 14 62.08 -9.28 60.57
N VAL A 15 61.11 -9.08 59.68
CA VAL A 15 60.77 -10.07 58.64
C VAL A 15 60.64 -9.31 57.35
N ASP A 16 61.50 -9.67 56.39
CA ASP A 16 61.54 -9.24 55.03
C ASP A 16 60.20 -9.53 54.37
N GLU A 17 59.43 -8.52 54.06
CA GLU A 17 58.29 -8.64 53.16
C GLU A 17 58.74 -8.22 51.75
N GLN A 18 59.10 -9.22 50.95
CA GLN A 18 59.43 -9.06 49.53
C GLN A 18 58.18 -8.60 48.80
N ASP A 19 58.13 -7.34 48.42
CA ASP A 19 57.17 -6.72 47.57
C ASP A 19 57.36 -7.26 46.15
N ALA A 20 56.60 -8.30 45.82
CA ALA A 20 56.51 -8.88 44.46
C ALA A 20 55.50 -8.08 43.62
N THR A 21 55.83 -6.84 43.31
CA THR A 21 55.14 -6.12 42.22
C THR A 21 55.53 -6.72 40.87
N GLY A 22 54.84 -7.79 40.52
CA GLY A 22 54.90 -8.40 39.19
C GLY A 22 54.33 -7.47 38.13
N SER A 23 55.14 -6.60 37.59
CA SER A 23 54.87 -5.85 36.38
C SER A 23 54.54 -6.81 35.22
N ARG A 24 53.26 -7.04 34.97
CA ARG A 24 52.81 -7.75 33.77
C ARG A 24 53.05 -6.87 32.55
N SER A 25 54.17 -7.05 31.89
CA SER A 25 54.43 -6.44 30.58
C SER A 25 53.31 -6.82 29.62
N PRO A 26 52.70 -5.88 28.92
CA PRO A 26 51.66 -6.20 27.93
C PRO A 26 52.26 -7.10 26.86
N LYS A 27 51.75 -8.33 26.75
CA LYS A 27 52.15 -9.26 25.67
C LYS A 27 51.94 -8.55 24.34
N ARG A 28 53.01 -8.13 23.67
CA ARG A 28 52.95 -7.61 22.30
C ARG A 28 52.29 -8.68 21.42
N ARG A 29 51.13 -8.34 20.93
CA ARG A 29 50.44 -9.22 19.97
C ARG A 29 51.33 -9.39 18.75
N SER A 30 51.52 -10.63 18.30
CA SER A 30 52.30 -10.93 17.10
C SER A 30 51.71 -10.15 15.90
N PRO A 31 52.55 -9.42 15.13
CA PRO A 31 52.05 -8.67 13.96
C PRO A 31 51.34 -9.60 12.95
N VAL A 32 51.72 -10.89 12.90
CA VAL A 32 51.06 -11.90 12.10
C VAL A 32 49.63 -12.17 12.62
N ALA A 33 49.46 -12.28 13.94
CA ALA A 33 48.12 -12.48 14.51
C ALA A 33 47.19 -11.26 14.26
N VAL A 34 47.69 -10.04 14.32
CA VAL A 34 46.96 -8.82 13.98
C VAL A 34 46.58 -8.80 12.49
N ALA A 35 47.52 -9.16 11.60
CA ALA A 35 47.27 -9.24 10.16
C ALA A 35 46.20 -10.29 9.82
N VAL A 36 46.27 -11.48 10.43
CA VAL A 36 45.26 -12.55 10.22
C VAL A 36 43.87 -12.07 10.71
N VAL A 37 43.77 -11.45 11.86
CA VAL A 37 42.49 -10.91 12.36
C VAL A 37 41.96 -9.82 11.42
N ALA A 38 42.82 -8.93 10.91
CA ALA A 38 42.41 -7.89 9.97
C ALA A 38 41.89 -8.48 8.66
N VAL A 39 42.53 -9.51 8.12
CA VAL A 39 42.07 -10.23 6.90
C VAL A 39 40.74 -10.92 7.15
N LEU A 40 40.55 -11.58 8.30
CA LEU A 40 39.27 -12.19 8.66
C LEU A 40 38.13 -11.17 8.78
N VAL A 41 38.39 -10.02 9.42
CA VAL A 41 37.42 -8.95 9.53
C VAL A 41 37.05 -8.39 8.16
N LEU A 42 38.03 -8.17 7.27
CA LEU A 42 37.78 -7.72 5.90
C LEU A 42 36.98 -8.75 5.10
N ALA A 43 37.27 -10.04 5.26
CA ALA A 43 36.51 -11.11 4.61
C ALA A 43 35.04 -11.18 5.09
N VAL A 44 34.82 -10.99 6.40
CA VAL A 44 33.46 -10.93 6.96
C VAL A 44 32.72 -9.67 6.46
N VAL A 45 33.36 -8.52 6.45
CA VAL A 45 32.77 -7.28 5.92
C VAL A 45 32.42 -7.42 4.44
N ALA A 46 33.32 -8.00 3.64
CA ALA A 46 33.06 -8.26 2.23
C ALA A 46 31.91 -9.27 2.01
N ALA A 47 31.85 -10.33 2.83
CA ALA A 47 30.74 -11.29 2.77
C ALA A 47 29.40 -10.68 3.16
N VAL A 48 29.37 -9.83 4.19
CA VAL A 48 28.17 -9.08 4.61
C VAL A 48 27.76 -8.08 3.54
N ALA A 49 28.69 -7.29 3.01
CA ALA A 49 28.40 -6.33 1.95
C ALA A 49 27.89 -7.02 0.66
N PHE A 50 28.50 -8.16 0.30
CA PHE A 50 28.03 -8.98 -0.83
C PHE A 50 26.64 -9.55 -0.58
N SER A 51 26.37 -10.05 0.64
CA SER A 51 25.06 -10.59 1.00
C SER A 51 23.98 -9.51 0.99
N VAL A 52 24.26 -8.33 1.55
CA VAL A 52 23.36 -7.17 1.54
C VAL A 52 23.14 -6.69 0.09
N GLY A 53 24.21 -6.59 -0.72
CA GLY A 53 24.10 -6.24 -2.14
C GLY A 53 23.25 -7.23 -2.93
N ARG A 54 23.38 -8.54 -2.63
CA ARG A 54 22.58 -9.57 -3.30
C ARG A 54 21.11 -9.59 -2.83
N LEU A 55 20.85 -9.33 -1.54
CA LEU A 55 19.47 -9.18 -1.05
C LEU A 55 18.78 -7.96 -1.65
N SER A 56 19.48 -6.85 -1.85
CA SER A 56 18.90 -5.65 -2.49
C SER A 56 18.62 -5.85 -4.00
N THR A 57 19.24 -6.83 -4.65
CA THR A 57 18.90 -7.23 -6.05
C THR A 57 17.76 -8.26 -6.12
N LEU A 58 17.28 -8.77 -4.98
CA LEU A 58 16.08 -9.62 -4.88
C LEU A 58 14.82 -8.78 -4.57
N GLY A 59 14.90 -7.43 -4.64
CA GLY A 59 13.75 -6.56 -4.61
C GLY A 59 12.76 -6.92 -5.72
N GLU A 60 11.48 -6.68 -5.49
CA GLU A 60 10.44 -6.83 -6.50
C GLU A 60 10.85 -6.11 -7.79
N ALA A 61 10.63 -6.75 -8.93
CA ALA A 61 10.92 -6.11 -10.21
C ALA A 61 10.05 -4.86 -10.37
N THR A 62 10.66 -3.75 -10.81
CA THR A 62 9.91 -2.53 -11.10
C THR A 62 8.89 -2.80 -12.20
N PRO A 63 7.61 -2.48 -12.01
CA PRO A 63 6.58 -2.61 -13.02
C PRO A 63 6.94 -1.90 -14.32
N THR A 64 6.67 -2.54 -15.44
CA THR A 64 6.92 -1.98 -16.78
C THR A 64 5.67 -1.31 -17.34
N ASP A 65 5.82 -0.57 -18.44
CA ASP A 65 4.72 0.18 -19.08
C ASP A 65 3.49 -0.69 -19.40
N THR A 66 3.73 -1.95 -19.77
CA THR A 66 2.68 -2.91 -20.12
C THR A 66 2.36 -3.91 -19.01
N SER A 67 2.91 -3.79 -17.82
CA SER A 67 2.61 -4.70 -16.71
C SER A 67 1.17 -4.55 -16.20
N ALA A 68 0.66 -5.57 -15.49
CA ALA A 68 -0.68 -5.51 -14.88
C ALA A 68 -0.78 -4.37 -13.86
N GLU A 69 0.29 -4.13 -13.10
CA GLU A 69 0.36 -3.06 -12.12
C GLU A 69 0.21 -1.67 -12.75
N ALA A 70 0.92 -1.43 -13.86
CA ALA A 70 0.88 -0.14 -14.55
C ALA A 70 -0.47 0.08 -15.26
N GLY A 71 -1.04 -0.97 -15.86
CA GLY A 71 -2.38 -0.94 -16.44
C GLY A 71 -3.45 -0.66 -15.38
N PHE A 72 -3.44 -1.42 -14.29
CA PHE A 72 -4.32 -1.20 -13.14
C PHE A 72 -4.21 0.23 -12.60
N ALA A 73 -2.99 0.72 -12.37
CA ALA A 73 -2.80 2.07 -11.83
C ALA A 73 -3.38 3.16 -12.73
N ARG A 74 -3.35 3.02 -14.04
CA ARG A 74 -3.94 3.97 -15.00
C ARG A 74 -5.45 3.90 -15.03
N ASP A 75 -5.96 2.70 -15.15
CA ASP A 75 -7.39 2.49 -15.33
C ASP A 75 -8.14 2.79 -14.02
N MET A 76 -7.61 2.36 -12.87
CA MET A 76 -8.22 2.66 -11.58
C MET A 76 -8.15 4.16 -11.23
N GLN A 77 -7.14 4.92 -11.68
CA GLN A 77 -7.17 6.38 -11.57
C GLN A 77 -8.35 6.99 -12.35
N THR A 78 -8.56 6.54 -13.59
CA THR A 78 -9.67 7.01 -14.42
C THR A 78 -11.00 6.67 -13.77
N HIS A 79 -11.13 5.43 -13.28
CA HIS A 79 -12.28 4.94 -12.57
C HIS A 79 -12.57 5.78 -11.32
N HIS A 80 -11.61 5.97 -10.43
CA HIS A 80 -11.75 6.77 -9.22
C HIS A 80 -12.08 8.24 -9.49
N ASN A 81 -11.50 8.82 -10.54
CA ASN A 81 -11.81 10.21 -10.92
C ASN A 81 -13.28 10.40 -11.27
N GLN A 82 -13.94 9.38 -11.87
CA GLN A 82 -15.39 9.44 -12.09
C GLN A 82 -16.17 9.33 -10.77
N GLY A 83 -15.76 8.48 -9.84
CA GLY A 83 -16.38 8.42 -8.52
C GLY A 83 -16.31 9.76 -7.78
N VAL A 84 -15.16 10.45 -7.89
CA VAL A 84 -15.01 11.82 -7.37
C VAL A 84 -15.96 12.80 -8.06
N GLU A 85 -16.12 12.72 -9.39
CA GLU A 85 -17.07 13.57 -10.14
C GLU A 85 -18.49 13.34 -9.67
N LEU A 86 -18.94 12.08 -9.61
CA LEU A 86 -20.30 11.72 -9.16
C LEU A 86 -20.56 12.23 -7.73
N ALA A 87 -19.60 12.07 -6.83
CA ALA A 87 -19.70 12.53 -5.46
C ALA A 87 -19.83 14.06 -5.36
N PHE A 88 -19.11 14.83 -6.15
CA PHE A 88 -19.27 16.28 -6.17
C PHE A 88 -20.62 16.70 -6.78
N ILE A 89 -21.08 16.01 -7.83
CA ILE A 89 -22.39 16.30 -8.44
C ILE A 89 -23.51 16.14 -7.41
N VAL A 90 -23.59 14.99 -6.73
CA VAL A 90 -24.70 14.73 -5.79
C VAL A 90 -24.70 15.71 -4.62
N ARG A 91 -23.53 16.14 -4.15
CA ARG A 91 -23.43 17.12 -3.06
C ARG A 91 -24.08 18.48 -3.35
N ASP A 92 -24.19 18.83 -4.63
CA ASP A 92 -24.84 20.07 -5.07
C ASP A 92 -26.36 19.87 -5.32
N LEU A 93 -26.82 18.60 -5.35
CA LEU A 93 -28.21 18.24 -5.69
C LEU A 93 -29.06 17.89 -4.47
N THR A 94 -28.47 17.70 -3.29
CA THR A 94 -29.19 17.35 -2.05
C THR A 94 -28.65 18.07 -0.83
N ASP A 95 -29.54 18.29 0.16
CA ASP A 95 -29.22 18.75 1.50
C ASP A 95 -29.16 17.61 2.53
N ALA A 96 -29.43 16.35 2.14
CA ALA A 96 -29.38 15.19 3.03
C ALA A 96 -27.95 14.98 3.56
N GLU A 97 -27.78 15.12 4.88
CA GLU A 97 -26.48 15.14 5.53
C GLU A 97 -25.74 13.78 5.39
N ASP A 98 -26.48 12.67 5.45
CA ASP A 98 -25.96 11.32 5.28
C ASP A 98 -25.32 11.12 3.89
N VAL A 99 -26.02 11.47 2.81
CA VAL A 99 -25.50 11.38 1.44
C VAL A 99 -24.34 12.35 1.22
N ARG A 100 -24.44 13.57 1.72
CA ARG A 100 -23.37 14.57 1.60
C ARG A 100 -22.10 14.15 2.33
N THR A 101 -22.23 13.47 3.47
CA THR A 101 -21.09 12.93 4.24
C THR A 101 -20.46 11.77 3.49
N LEU A 102 -21.26 10.78 3.06
CA LEU A 102 -20.77 9.67 2.25
C LEU A 102 -20.04 10.17 0.98
N ALA A 103 -20.65 11.07 0.24
CA ALA A 103 -20.05 11.62 -0.98
C ALA A 103 -18.73 12.39 -0.71
N TYR A 104 -18.61 13.06 0.45
CA TYR A 104 -17.35 13.68 0.85
C TYR A 104 -16.28 12.62 1.15
N ASP A 105 -16.62 11.55 1.86
CA ASP A 105 -15.70 10.48 2.21
C ASP A 105 -15.23 9.73 0.95
N ILE A 106 -16.14 9.40 0.05
CA ILE A 106 -15.82 8.80 -1.25
C ILE A 106 -14.88 9.72 -2.06
N ALA A 107 -15.23 11.01 -2.21
CA ALA A 107 -14.44 11.94 -3.00
C ALA A 107 -13.01 12.08 -2.45
N THR A 108 -12.84 12.22 -1.14
CA THR A 108 -11.52 12.39 -0.51
C THR A 108 -10.68 11.11 -0.55
N THR A 109 -11.30 9.96 -0.32
CA THR A 109 -10.63 8.66 -0.38
C THR A 109 -10.18 8.34 -1.80
N GLN A 110 -11.09 8.39 -2.77
CA GLN A 110 -10.77 8.05 -4.15
C GLN A 110 -9.81 9.04 -4.81
N ALA A 111 -9.90 10.35 -4.51
CA ALA A 111 -8.90 11.32 -4.97
C ALA A 111 -7.51 11.03 -4.38
N THR A 112 -7.43 10.63 -3.12
CA THR A 112 -6.16 10.24 -2.49
C THR A 112 -5.58 8.99 -3.16
N GLN A 113 -6.40 7.96 -3.37
CA GLN A 113 -6.01 6.72 -4.03
C GLN A 113 -5.57 6.97 -5.49
N SER A 114 -6.26 7.82 -6.22
CA SER A 114 -5.86 8.25 -7.57
C SER A 114 -4.49 8.92 -7.55
N GLY A 115 -4.23 9.81 -6.59
CA GLY A 115 -2.92 10.45 -6.39
C GLY A 115 -1.79 9.46 -6.05
N MET A 116 -2.08 8.43 -5.27
CA MET A 116 -1.10 7.37 -4.97
C MET A 116 -0.70 6.60 -6.24
N MET A 117 -1.66 6.19 -7.03
CA MET A 117 -1.43 5.47 -8.29
C MET A 117 -0.69 6.34 -9.33
N TYR A 118 -1.01 7.63 -9.39
CA TYR A 118 -0.24 8.60 -10.16
C TYR A 118 1.23 8.62 -9.73
N GLY A 119 1.49 8.64 -8.42
CA GLY A 119 2.83 8.62 -7.84
C GLY A 119 3.60 7.34 -8.18
N TRP A 120 2.94 6.17 -8.18
CA TRP A 120 3.57 4.91 -8.55
C TRP A 120 4.07 4.91 -9.99
N LEU A 121 3.25 5.38 -10.94
CA LEU A 121 3.67 5.46 -12.34
C LEU A 121 4.90 6.36 -12.51
N GLN A 122 4.98 7.47 -11.75
CA GLN A 122 6.17 8.33 -11.72
C GLN A 122 7.39 7.60 -11.13
N GLU A 123 7.21 6.90 -10.01
CA GLU A 123 8.27 6.14 -9.35
C GLU A 123 8.81 5.03 -10.24
N TRP A 124 7.93 4.33 -10.96
CA TRP A 124 8.32 3.29 -11.90
C TRP A 124 8.90 3.83 -13.21
N GLY A 125 8.85 5.12 -13.44
CA GLY A 125 9.36 5.76 -14.65
C GLY A 125 8.54 5.43 -15.90
N VAL A 126 7.25 5.12 -15.75
CA VAL A 126 6.32 4.82 -16.85
C VAL A 126 5.37 5.98 -17.09
N SER A 127 4.84 6.08 -18.32
CA SER A 127 3.91 7.15 -18.70
C SER A 127 2.57 7.03 -17.98
N GLN A 128 1.93 8.19 -17.71
CA GLN A 128 0.54 8.26 -17.28
C GLN A 128 -0.42 7.77 -18.38
N ALA A 129 -0.10 8.04 -19.63
CA ALA A 129 -0.80 7.47 -20.78
C ALA A 129 -0.12 6.16 -21.19
N GLY A 130 -0.84 5.04 -21.07
CA GLY A 130 -0.33 3.74 -21.48
C GLY A 130 -0.11 3.63 -22.97
N SER A 131 0.76 2.71 -23.38
CA SER A 131 0.97 2.35 -24.79
C SER A 131 -0.09 1.39 -25.34
N GLU A 132 -0.89 0.81 -24.47
CA GLU A 132 -1.97 -0.13 -24.80
C GLU A 132 -3.34 0.49 -24.48
N PRO A 133 -4.42 0.05 -25.15
CA PRO A 133 -5.79 0.43 -24.74
C PRO A 133 -6.07 0.09 -23.26
N SER A 134 -6.98 0.83 -22.63
CA SER A 134 -7.48 0.51 -21.29
C SER A 134 -7.97 -0.95 -21.21
N MET A 135 -7.96 -1.52 -20.03
CA MET A 135 -8.41 -2.89 -19.72
C MET A 135 -7.56 -4.02 -20.36
N THR A 136 -6.58 -3.71 -21.23
CA THR A 136 -5.70 -4.73 -21.85
C THR A 136 -4.99 -5.59 -20.79
N TRP A 137 -4.58 -5.02 -19.68
CA TRP A 137 -3.88 -5.73 -18.60
C TRP A 137 -4.73 -6.83 -17.96
N MET A 138 -6.05 -6.71 -17.95
CA MET A 138 -6.95 -7.72 -17.40
C MET A 138 -7.02 -8.98 -18.28
N THR A 139 -6.67 -8.89 -19.56
CA THR A 139 -6.61 -10.05 -20.47
C THR A 139 -5.34 -10.89 -20.31
N ARG A 140 -4.39 -10.45 -19.48
CA ARG A 140 -3.14 -11.18 -19.24
C ARG A 140 -3.37 -12.40 -18.35
N PRO A 141 -2.58 -13.49 -18.53
CA PRO A 141 -2.71 -14.67 -17.68
C PRO A 141 -2.53 -14.33 -16.19
N ALA A 142 -3.32 -14.99 -15.35
CA ALA A 142 -3.11 -14.99 -13.91
C ALA A 142 -1.81 -15.73 -13.55
N LEU A 143 -1.23 -15.42 -12.39
CA LEU A 143 0.05 -15.97 -11.92
C LEU A 143 0.02 -17.48 -11.69
N ASP A 144 -1.15 -18.04 -11.34
CA ASP A 144 -1.34 -19.47 -11.11
C ASP A 144 -1.52 -20.29 -12.40
N GLY A 145 -1.55 -19.62 -13.56
CA GLY A 145 -1.77 -20.24 -14.86
C GLY A 145 -3.22 -20.72 -15.07
N ALA A 146 -4.10 -20.55 -14.11
CA ALA A 146 -5.52 -20.70 -14.29
C ALA A 146 -5.99 -19.48 -15.11
N GLY A 147 -6.42 -19.70 -16.31
CA GLY A 147 -7.13 -18.67 -17.09
C GLY A 147 -8.36 -18.26 -16.28
N GLY A 148 -8.42 -16.98 -15.92
CA GLY A 148 -9.37 -16.31 -15.04
C GLY A 148 -10.50 -17.16 -14.47
N HIS A 149 -10.64 -17.15 -13.16
CA HIS A 149 -11.80 -17.76 -12.51
C HIS A 149 -13.07 -17.17 -13.11
N ASP A 150 -13.99 -18.07 -13.40
CA ASP A 150 -15.31 -17.83 -13.96
C ASP A 150 -16.16 -16.97 -12.99
N HIS A 151 -15.77 -15.71 -12.81
CA HIS A 151 -16.71 -14.71 -12.34
C HIS A 151 -17.64 -14.49 -13.54
N THR A 152 -18.91 -14.69 -13.37
CA THR A 152 -20.00 -14.59 -14.33
C THR A 152 -20.10 -13.21 -15.03
N SER A 153 -18.97 -12.59 -15.29
CA SER A 153 -18.82 -11.35 -16.02
C SER A 153 -18.83 -11.66 -17.52
N ASP A 154 -19.56 -10.87 -18.25
CA ASP A 154 -19.61 -10.90 -19.71
C ASP A 154 -18.18 -10.95 -20.29
N PRO A 155 -17.79 -11.97 -21.08
CA PRO A 155 -16.47 -12.03 -21.71
C PRO A 155 -16.11 -10.76 -22.52
N ALA A 156 -17.11 -9.99 -22.95
CA ALA A 156 -16.93 -8.72 -23.62
C ALA A 156 -16.46 -7.59 -22.67
N ALA A 157 -16.65 -7.72 -21.35
CA ALA A 157 -16.29 -6.70 -20.36
C ALA A 157 -14.76 -6.52 -20.21
N HIS A 158 -13.96 -7.48 -20.68
CA HIS A 158 -12.50 -7.46 -20.56
C HIS A 158 -11.77 -7.26 -21.91
N GLU A 159 -12.48 -6.87 -22.95
CA GLU A 159 -11.81 -6.57 -24.22
C GLU A 159 -10.97 -5.31 -24.12
N PRO A 160 -9.76 -5.29 -24.74
CA PRO A 160 -8.93 -4.09 -24.79
C PRO A 160 -9.71 -2.87 -25.34
N GLY A 161 -9.75 -1.78 -24.56
CA GLY A 161 -10.50 -0.57 -24.91
C GLY A 161 -12.00 -0.61 -24.58
N ALA A 162 -12.49 -1.69 -23.96
CA ALA A 162 -13.87 -1.73 -23.45
C ALA A 162 -14.07 -0.70 -22.32
N PRO A 163 -15.31 -0.27 -22.06
CA PRO A 163 -15.63 0.51 -20.87
C PRO A 163 -15.21 -0.25 -19.60
N MET A 164 -14.69 0.46 -18.61
CA MET A 164 -14.33 -0.16 -17.34
C MET A 164 -15.60 -0.62 -16.61
N PRO A 165 -15.54 -1.74 -15.88
CA PRO A 165 -16.68 -2.24 -15.11
C PRO A 165 -17.26 -1.16 -14.20
N GLY A 166 -18.57 -1.03 -14.15
CA GLY A 166 -19.26 -0.15 -13.23
C GLY A 166 -19.16 1.35 -13.50
N LEU A 167 -18.43 1.80 -14.53
CA LEU A 167 -18.43 3.21 -14.89
C LEU A 167 -19.82 3.67 -15.36
N ALA A 168 -20.27 4.80 -14.83
CA ALA A 168 -21.45 5.48 -15.33
C ALA A 168 -21.20 6.00 -16.75
N THR A 169 -22.22 5.89 -17.62
CA THR A 169 -22.19 6.48 -18.96
C THR A 169 -22.37 8.00 -18.89
N ASP A 170 -22.01 8.68 -19.98
CA ASP A 170 -22.25 10.14 -20.08
C ASP A 170 -23.74 10.49 -19.95
N GLU A 171 -24.63 9.64 -20.45
CA GLU A 171 -26.08 9.78 -20.34
C GLU A 171 -26.55 9.65 -18.89
N GLN A 172 -25.97 8.71 -18.15
CA GLN A 172 -26.29 8.53 -16.72
C GLN A 172 -25.81 9.72 -15.89
N ILE A 173 -24.60 10.23 -16.15
CA ILE A 173 -24.09 11.43 -15.50
C ILE A 173 -24.95 12.66 -15.85
N ALA A 174 -25.36 12.78 -17.12
CA ALA A 174 -26.26 13.85 -17.54
C ALA A 174 -27.63 13.74 -16.85
N THR A 175 -28.17 12.52 -16.70
CA THR A 175 -29.42 12.26 -15.97
C THR A 175 -29.28 12.68 -14.51
N LEU A 176 -28.23 12.26 -13.80
CA LEU A 176 -27.99 12.65 -12.43
C LEU A 176 -28.03 14.19 -12.25
N LYS A 177 -27.39 14.92 -13.17
CA LYS A 177 -27.34 16.39 -13.14
C LYS A 177 -28.72 17.07 -13.30
N THR A 178 -29.76 16.35 -13.75
CA THR A 178 -31.14 16.86 -13.87
C THR A 178 -32.02 16.59 -12.64
N LEU A 179 -31.59 15.72 -11.76
CA LEU A 179 -32.31 15.32 -10.55
C LEU A 179 -32.02 16.26 -9.38
N SER A 180 -32.79 16.12 -8.30
CA SER A 180 -32.58 16.84 -7.04
C SER A 180 -33.21 16.11 -5.87
N GLY A 181 -32.74 16.37 -4.65
CA GLY A 181 -33.27 15.76 -3.44
C GLY A 181 -33.18 14.24 -3.48
N GLU A 182 -34.21 13.56 -2.98
CA GLU A 182 -34.25 12.10 -2.85
C GLU A 182 -34.06 11.36 -4.18
N ASP A 183 -34.59 11.88 -5.30
CA ASP A 183 -34.40 11.27 -6.64
C ASP A 183 -32.90 11.28 -7.04
N ALA A 184 -32.18 12.37 -6.76
CA ALA A 184 -30.75 12.46 -7.01
C ALA A 184 -29.95 11.54 -6.07
N GLU A 185 -30.37 11.42 -4.81
CA GLU A 185 -29.74 10.57 -3.80
C GLU A 185 -29.83 9.10 -4.21
N VAL A 186 -31.02 8.62 -4.51
CA VAL A 186 -31.26 7.25 -4.95
C VAL A 186 -30.45 6.92 -6.20
N TYR A 187 -30.50 7.79 -7.20
CA TYR A 187 -29.78 7.54 -8.46
C TYR A 187 -28.26 7.56 -8.28
N PHE A 188 -27.74 8.48 -7.45
CA PHE A 188 -26.31 8.50 -7.09
C PHE A 188 -25.89 7.21 -6.38
N LEU A 189 -26.64 6.76 -5.37
CA LEU A 189 -26.34 5.55 -4.63
C LEU A 189 -26.31 4.32 -5.56
N GLN A 190 -27.25 4.21 -6.48
CA GLN A 190 -27.29 3.13 -7.49
C GLN A 190 -26.08 3.16 -8.41
N LEU A 191 -25.71 4.34 -8.94
CA LEU A 191 -24.52 4.51 -9.76
C LEU A 191 -23.24 4.18 -8.98
N MET A 192 -23.16 4.60 -7.73
CA MET A 192 -21.96 4.42 -6.92
C MET A 192 -21.80 2.97 -6.45
N ILE A 193 -22.88 2.24 -6.20
CA ILE A 193 -22.83 0.79 -5.95
C ILE A 193 -22.29 0.05 -7.18
N ALA A 194 -22.77 0.37 -8.37
CA ALA A 194 -22.27 -0.23 -9.60
C ALA A 194 -20.77 0.09 -9.80
N HIS A 195 -20.39 1.34 -9.58
CA HIS A 195 -19.01 1.82 -9.64
C HIS A 195 -18.10 1.06 -8.65
N HIS A 196 -18.52 0.86 -7.41
CA HIS A 196 -17.77 0.13 -6.40
C HIS A 196 -17.62 -1.35 -6.76
N LYS A 197 -18.68 -2.00 -7.21
CA LYS A 197 -18.62 -3.38 -7.71
C LYS A 197 -17.60 -3.52 -8.85
N GLY A 198 -17.55 -2.57 -9.78
CA GLY A 198 -16.56 -2.54 -10.85
C GLY A 198 -15.12 -2.33 -10.37
N ALA A 199 -14.91 -1.48 -9.37
CA ALA A 199 -13.58 -1.29 -8.78
C ALA A 199 -13.08 -2.54 -8.05
N ILE A 200 -13.96 -3.28 -7.35
CA ILE A 200 -13.63 -4.56 -6.72
C ILE A 200 -13.20 -5.57 -7.79
N GLU A 201 -13.93 -5.69 -8.90
CA GLU A 201 -13.58 -6.57 -10.02
C GLU A 201 -12.17 -6.25 -10.57
N MET A 202 -11.85 -4.98 -10.77
CA MET A 202 -10.52 -4.55 -11.20
C MET A 202 -9.44 -4.82 -10.14
N ALA A 203 -9.75 -4.65 -8.87
CA ALA A 203 -8.84 -4.93 -7.77
C ALA A 203 -8.54 -6.44 -7.66
N ASP A 204 -9.54 -7.30 -7.74
CA ASP A 204 -9.38 -8.75 -7.76
C ASP A 204 -8.55 -9.19 -8.98
N ALA A 205 -8.82 -8.62 -10.14
CA ALA A 205 -8.06 -8.93 -11.35
C ALA A 205 -6.56 -8.61 -11.22
N VAL A 206 -6.17 -7.51 -10.56
CA VAL A 206 -4.75 -7.22 -10.34
C VAL A 206 -4.14 -8.11 -9.27
N LEU A 207 -4.90 -8.50 -8.24
CA LEU A 207 -4.44 -9.45 -7.22
C LEU A 207 -4.08 -10.82 -7.81
N GLU A 208 -4.79 -11.26 -8.85
CA GLU A 208 -4.47 -12.48 -9.57
C GLU A 208 -3.20 -12.37 -10.44
N ARG A 209 -2.77 -11.17 -10.79
CA ARG A 209 -1.72 -10.90 -11.80
C ARG A 209 -0.47 -10.24 -11.26
N SER A 210 -0.48 -9.83 -9.99
CA SER A 210 0.63 -9.09 -9.39
C SER A 210 1.10 -9.72 -8.09
N THR A 211 2.42 -9.76 -7.90
CA THR A 211 3.06 -10.03 -6.60
C THR A 211 3.67 -8.76 -5.99
N ASN A 212 3.52 -7.61 -6.63
CA ASN A 212 4.02 -6.35 -6.11
C ASN A 212 3.30 -5.99 -4.80
N SER A 213 4.04 -5.94 -3.70
CA SER A 213 3.48 -5.77 -2.36
C SER A 213 2.74 -4.45 -2.16
N THR A 214 3.19 -3.38 -2.81
CA THR A 214 2.52 -2.08 -2.79
C THR A 214 1.16 -2.15 -3.45
N VAL A 215 1.10 -2.75 -4.65
CA VAL A 215 -0.14 -2.86 -5.43
C VAL A 215 -1.12 -3.82 -4.76
N THR A 216 -0.65 -5.00 -4.33
CA THR A 216 -1.54 -6.00 -3.70
C THR A 216 -2.07 -5.54 -2.35
N THR A 217 -1.29 -4.84 -1.54
CA THR A 217 -1.77 -4.23 -0.29
C THR A 217 -2.86 -3.20 -0.56
N PHE A 218 -2.65 -2.35 -1.55
CA PHE A 218 -3.62 -1.34 -1.95
C PHE A 218 -4.91 -1.97 -2.50
N ALA A 219 -4.80 -2.93 -3.41
CA ALA A 219 -5.96 -3.59 -4.01
C ALA A 219 -6.82 -4.32 -2.96
N ASN A 220 -6.20 -5.04 -2.01
CA ASN A 220 -6.92 -5.61 -0.88
C ASN A 220 -7.62 -4.55 -0.02
N GLY A 221 -7.00 -3.39 0.17
CA GLY A 221 -7.62 -2.25 0.86
C GLY A 221 -8.82 -1.69 0.11
N VAL A 222 -8.75 -1.60 -1.22
CA VAL A 222 -9.86 -1.18 -2.08
C VAL A 222 -11.02 -2.15 -1.95
N VAL A 223 -10.79 -3.46 -2.09
CA VAL A 223 -11.84 -4.49 -1.93
C VAL A 223 -12.55 -4.30 -0.59
N ALA A 224 -11.80 -4.34 0.52
CA ALA A 224 -12.40 -4.29 1.86
C ALA A 224 -13.17 -2.99 2.15
N SER A 225 -12.66 -1.84 1.70
CA SER A 225 -13.33 -0.56 1.93
C SER A 225 -14.58 -0.42 1.06
N GLN A 226 -14.52 -0.81 -0.20
CA GLN A 226 -15.65 -0.66 -1.11
C GLN A 226 -16.77 -1.66 -0.86
N GLU A 227 -16.46 -2.88 -0.39
CA GLU A 227 -17.50 -3.79 0.12
C GLU A 227 -18.27 -3.16 1.29
N SER A 228 -17.57 -2.55 2.26
CA SER A 228 -18.20 -1.88 3.39
C SER A 228 -19.04 -0.66 2.97
N GLU A 229 -18.59 0.08 1.97
CA GLU A 229 -19.33 1.23 1.43
C GLU A 229 -20.55 0.79 0.62
N ILE A 230 -20.51 -0.35 -0.09
CA ILE A 230 -21.68 -0.96 -0.75
C ILE A 230 -22.74 -1.30 0.29
N ASP A 231 -22.38 -2.00 1.37
CA ASP A 231 -23.33 -2.36 2.43
C ASP A 231 -24.02 -1.11 3.02
N LEU A 232 -23.26 -0.03 3.23
CA LEU A 232 -23.79 1.25 3.70
C LEU A 232 -24.75 1.87 2.67
N MET A 233 -24.39 1.91 1.40
CA MET A 233 -25.22 2.48 0.33
C MET A 233 -26.51 1.68 0.12
N GLU A 234 -26.45 0.35 0.21
CA GLU A 234 -27.64 -0.50 0.16
C GLU A 234 -28.58 -0.23 1.34
N SER A 235 -28.04 -0.02 2.55
CA SER A 235 -28.86 0.40 3.69
C SER A 235 -29.50 1.77 3.47
N MET A 236 -28.76 2.73 2.91
CA MET A 236 -29.28 4.07 2.62
C MET A 236 -30.37 4.04 1.53
N LEU A 237 -30.25 3.15 0.54
CA LEU A 237 -31.30 2.90 -0.46
C LEU A 237 -32.55 2.30 0.19
N ALA A 238 -32.39 1.32 1.07
CA ALA A 238 -33.52 0.70 1.77
C ALA A 238 -34.29 1.72 2.63
N ASP A 239 -33.60 2.64 3.30
CA ASP A 239 -34.22 3.74 4.05
C ASP A 239 -35.05 4.69 3.16
N ARG A 240 -34.71 4.77 1.86
CA ARG A 240 -35.43 5.53 0.82
C ARG A 240 -36.45 4.69 0.04
N GLY A 241 -36.66 3.41 0.45
CA GLY A 241 -37.60 2.50 -0.22
C GLY A 241 -37.17 2.09 -1.64
N ALA A 242 -35.89 2.21 -1.95
CA ALA A 242 -35.30 1.90 -3.25
C ALA A 242 -34.42 0.65 -3.21
N THR A 243 -34.05 0.14 -4.38
CA THR A 243 -33.10 -0.96 -4.55
C THR A 243 -31.87 -0.50 -5.32
N ASP A 244 -30.82 -1.33 -5.38
CA ASP A 244 -29.60 -1.05 -6.13
C ASP A 244 -29.73 -1.18 -7.66
N GLU A 245 -30.91 -1.59 -8.15
CA GLU A 245 -31.16 -1.69 -9.59
C GLU A 245 -31.20 -0.32 -10.24
N LEU A 246 -30.31 -0.07 -11.20
CA LEU A 246 -30.37 1.12 -12.06
C LEU A 246 -31.61 1.08 -12.94
N PRO A 247 -32.32 2.22 -13.12
CA PRO A 247 -33.43 2.29 -14.06
C PRO A 247 -32.95 1.89 -15.47
N ALA A 248 -33.78 1.12 -16.20
CA ALA A 248 -33.52 0.82 -17.59
C ALA A 248 -33.40 2.13 -18.39
N SER A 249 -32.27 2.32 -19.08
CA SER A 249 -32.02 3.45 -19.98
C SER A 249 -32.82 3.36 -21.29
#